data_3442317602264dd452fad68e4f2faf82
#
_entry.id   3442317602264dd452fad68e4f2faf82
#
_cell.length_a   1.000
_cell.length_b   1.000
_cell.length_c   1.000
_cell.angle_alpha   90.00
_cell.angle_beta   90.00
_cell.angle_gamma   90.00
#
_symmetry.space_group_name_H-M   'P 1'
#
loop_
_entity.id
_entity.type
_entity.pdbx_description
1 polymer ?
#
loop_
_entity_poly.entity_id
_entity_poly.type
_entity_poly.pdbx_seq_one_letter_code
_entity_poly.pdbx_strand_id
1 'polypeptide(L)'
;MSITDYLIDSALVLLVLLQIKWRPLTTHSLLRPLIIVSIAVVSYFNTIPTAGNDLVLILALALFGALIGVGAGQATFMRRSSDGVVLARAGWLAGVLWVLGMGLRFGFLVWINTASGTASLAHFSASHSITGAAAWTDALLAMAVAEVAGRTAVLAARRQRARHHAPVLAA
;
A
#
# COMPACT_ATOMS: atom_id res chain seq x y z
N MET A 1 -16.50 -8.90 -22.30
CA MET A 1 -15.81 -9.35 -21.08
C MET A 1 -15.26 -10.74 -21.37
N SER A 2 -13.97 -10.92 -21.18
CA SER A 2 -13.32 -12.22 -21.39
C SER A 2 -13.43 -13.08 -20.11
N ILE A 3 -13.20 -14.39 -20.24
CA ILE A 3 -13.13 -15.29 -19.08
C ILE A 3 -12.05 -14.81 -18.10
N THR A 4 -10.99 -14.21 -18.60
CA THR A 4 -9.89 -13.60 -17.81
C THR A 4 -10.39 -12.47 -16.94
N ASP A 5 -11.31 -11.63 -17.42
CA ASP A 5 -11.87 -10.50 -16.65
C ASP A 5 -12.67 -11.03 -15.45
N TYR A 6 -13.50 -12.05 -15.65
CA TYR A 6 -14.25 -12.70 -14.57
C TYR A 6 -13.34 -13.38 -13.53
N LEU A 7 -12.24 -13.99 -13.97
CA LEU A 7 -11.26 -14.60 -13.06
C LEU A 7 -10.55 -13.56 -12.23
N ILE A 8 -10.16 -12.42 -12.83
CA ILE A 8 -9.51 -11.31 -12.12
C ILE A 8 -10.48 -10.70 -11.11
N ASP A 9 -11.72 -10.41 -11.51
CA ASP A 9 -12.73 -9.85 -10.61
C ASP A 9 -13.05 -10.80 -9.46
N SER A 10 -13.21 -12.09 -9.75
CA SER A 10 -13.44 -13.13 -8.72
C SER A 10 -12.24 -13.24 -7.76
N ALA A 11 -11.02 -13.17 -8.27
CA ALA A 11 -9.81 -13.21 -7.45
C ALA A 11 -9.69 -11.98 -6.55
N LEU A 12 -10.06 -10.79 -7.05
CA LEU A 12 -10.08 -9.55 -6.26
C LEU A 12 -11.14 -9.62 -5.14
N VAL A 13 -12.35 -10.07 -5.46
CA VAL A 13 -13.42 -10.25 -4.46
C VAL A 13 -13.01 -11.28 -3.40
N LEU A 14 -12.45 -12.42 -3.83
CA LEU A 14 -11.96 -13.46 -2.92
C LEU A 14 -10.84 -12.93 -2.02
N LEU A 15 -9.95 -12.13 -2.54
CA LEU A 15 -8.84 -11.53 -1.79
C LEU A 15 -9.35 -10.56 -0.71
N VAL A 16 -10.38 -9.77 -1.01
CA VAL A 16 -11.06 -8.92 -0.01
C VAL A 16 -11.75 -9.77 1.05
N LEU A 17 -12.48 -10.81 0.66
CA LEU A 17 -13.16 -11.72 1.59
C LEU A 17 -12.17 -12.46 2.50
N LEU A 18 -11.00 -12.83 2.00
CA LEU A 18 -9.94 -13.47 2.78
C LEU A 18 -9.34 -12.54 3.84
N GLN A 19 -9.42 -11.22 3.67
CA GLN A 19 -8.93 -10.24 4.66
C GLN A 19 -9.89 -10.04 5.84
N ILE A 20 -11.14 -10.47 5.73
CA ILE A 20 -12.17 -10.33 6.79
C ILE A 20 -11.96 -11.35 7.91
N LYS A 21 -11.24 -12.44 7.69
CA LYS A 21 -10.98 -13.46 8.72
C LYS A 21 -9.89 -13.03 9.70
N TRP A 22 -10.09 -13.38 10.98
CA TRP A 22 -9.05 -13.23 12.00
C TRP A 22 -7.83 -14.11 11.66
N ARG A 23 -6.67 -13.48 11.58
CA ARG A 23 -5.43 -14.18 11.28
C ARG A 23 -4.36 -13.86 12.32
N PRO A 24 -3.49 -14.83 12.67
CA PRO A 24 -2.38 -14.58 13.57
C PRO A 24 -1.42 -13.56 12.95
N LEU A 25 -1.12 -12.50 13.69
CA LEU A 25 -0.18 -11.47 13.30
C LEU A 25 1.25 -11.92 13.66
N THR A 26 1.82 -12.77 12.82
CA THR A 26 3.19 -13.27 12.98
C THR A 26 4.20 -12.28 12.38
N THR A 27 5.48 -12.39 12.78
CA THR A 27 6.56 -11.59 12.16
C THR A 27 6.66 -11.86 10.66
N HIS A 28 6.47 -13.10 10.26
CA HIS A 28 6.50 -13.50 8.86
C HIS A 28 5.36 -12.87 8.02
N SER A 29 4.14 -12.74 8.61
CA SER A 29 3.02 -12.09 7.93
C SER A 29 3.23 -10.57 7.74
N LEU A 30 4.04 -9.95 8.62
CA LEU A 30 4.44 -8.54 8.49
C LEU A 30 5.58 -8.33 7.49
N LEU A 31 6.53 -9.26 7.43
CA LEU A 31 7.70 -9.14 6.55
C LEU A 31 7.40 -9.48 5.09
N ARG A 32 6.51 -10.42 4.82
CA ARG A 32 6.16 -10.83 3.45
C ARG A 32 5.85 -9.66 2.51
N PRO A 33 4.91 -8.74 2.84
CA PRO A 33 4.60 -7.63 1.94
C PRO A 33 5.80 -6.67 1.76
N LEU A 34 6.62 -6.47 2.79
CA LEU A 34 7.83 -5.66 2.70
C LEU A 34 8.86 -6.29 1.75
N ILE A 35 9.07 -7.61 1.84
CA ILE A 35 10.00 -8.32 0.95
C ILE A 35 9.54 -8.20 -0.51
N ILE A 36 8.25 -8.42 -0.79
CA ILE A 36 7.70 -8.32 -2.15
C ILE A 36 7.91 -6.92 -2.72
N VAL A 37 7.61 -5.89 -1.91
CA VAL A 37 7.79 -4.50 -2.32
C VAL A 37 9.27 -4.14 -2.48
N SER A 38 10.16 -4.64 -1.60
CA SER A 38 11.61 -4.44 -1.75
C SER A 38 12.16 -5.05 -3.03
N ILE A 39 11.69 -6.22 -3.42
CA ILE A 39 12.06 -6.84 -4.71
C ILE A 39 11.61 -5.95 -5.87
N ALA A 40 10.38 -5.43 -5.85
CA ALA A 40 9.88 -4.52 -6.87
C ALA A 40 10.75 -3.25 -6.94
N VAL A 41 11.09 -2.65 -5.80
CA VAL A 41 11.98 -1.49 -5.74
C VAL A 41 13.32 -1.78 -6.43
N VAL A 42 14.00 -2.86 -6.03
CA VAL A 42 15.31 -3.23 -6.60
C VAL A 42 15.23 -3.49 -8.10
N SER A 43 14.08 -4.04 -8.57
CA SER A 43 13.89 -4.36 -9.99
C SER A 43 13.59 -3.13 -10.86
N TYR A 44 12.96 -2.10 -10.30
CA TYR A 44 12.48 -0.94 -11.06
C TYR A 44 13.27 0.34 -10.81
N PHE A 45 13.84 0.53 -9.60
CA PHE A 45 14.68 1.69 -9.31
C PHE A 45 16.11 1.46 -9.83
N ASN A 46 16.38 1.87 -11.06
CA ASN A 46 17.75 1.88 -11.58
C ASN A 46 18.49 3.19 -11.25
N THR A 47 17.78 4.31 -11.27
CA THR A 47 18.30 5.62 -10.91
C THR A 47 17.17 6.48 -10.36
N ILE A 48 17.40 7.17 -9.25
CA ILE A 48 16.41 8.13 -8.72
C ILE A 48 16.47 9.38 -9.61
N PRO A 49 15.38 9.73 -10.30
CA PRO A 49 15.35 10.96 -11.09
C PRO A 49 15.41 12.16 -10.14
N THR A 50 16.47 12.93 -10.25
CA THR A 50 16.69 14.14 -9.42
C THR A 50 16.57 15.43 -10.23
N ALA A 51 16.22 15.33 -11.51
CA ALA A 51 16.07 16.46 -12.40
C ALA A 51 14.74 17.19 -12.15
N GLY A 52 14.74 18.49 -12.26
CA GLY A 52 13.55 19.30 -12.08
C GLY A 52 12.84 19.06 -10.74
N ASN A 53 11.53 18.84 -10.79
CA ASN A 53 10.68 18.59 -9.62
C ASN A 53 10.33 17.10 -9.43
N ASP A 54 11.05 16.19 -10.06
CA ASP A 54 10.78 14.75 -9.97
C ASP A 54 10.82 14.24 -8.54
N LEU A 55 11.81 14.70 -7.76
CA LEU A 55 11.92 14.33 -6.34
C LEU A 55 10.72 14.82 -5.52
N VAL A 56 10.22 16.02 -5.81
CA VAL A 56 9.04 16.57 -5.13
C VAL A 56 7.81 15.71 -5.42
N LEU A 57 7.62 15.28 -6.67
CA LEU A 57 6.55 14.38 -7.09
C LEU A 57 6.64 13.04 -6.35
N ILE A 58 7.84 12.44 -6.31
CA ILE A 58 8.09 11.16 -5.63
C ILE A 58 7.76 11.28 -4.14
N LEU A 59 8.26 12.33 -3.47
CA LEU A 59 8.01 12.54 -2.04
C LEU A 59 6.55 12.82 -1.73
N ALA A 60 5.86 13.60 -2.57
CA ALA A 60 4.44 13.89 -2.40
C ALA A 60 3.58 12.62 -2.50
N LEU A 61 3.82 11.79 -3.52
CA LEU A 61 3.10 10.53 -3.68
C LEU A 61 3.49 9.49 -2.61
N ALA A 62 4.75 9.44 -2.20
CA ALA A 62 5.19 8.60 -1.09
C ALA A 62 4.50 9.00 0.22
N LEU A 63 4.42 10.29 0.55
CA LEU A 63 3.71 10.78 1.72
C LEU A 63 2.22 10.41 1.66
N PHE A 64 1.59 10.59 0.52
CA PHE A 64 0.19 10.22 0.32
C PHE A 64 -0.02 8.71 0.53
N GLY A 65 0.85 7.86 -0.03
CA GLY A 65 0.84 6.42 0.20
C GLY A 65 1.02 6.06 1.67
N ALA A 66 1.99 6.70 2.35
CA ALA A 66 2.21 6.49 3.77
C ALA A 66 0.98 6.81 4.62
N LEU A 67 0.26 7.90 4.33
CA LEU A 67 -0.97 8.28 5.02
C LEU A 67 -2.07 7.23 4.84
N ILE A 68 -2.27 6.73 3.62
CA ILE A 68 -3.21 5.62 3.34
C ILE A 68 -2.80 4.38 4.13
N GLY A 69 -1.52 4.01 4.10
CA GLY A 69 -1.00 2.84 4.81
C GLY A 69 -1.16 2.94 6.32
N VAL A 70 -0.82 4.07 6.90
CA VAL A 70 -1.02 4.35 8.34
C VAL A 70 -2.50 4.27 8.70
N GLY A 71 -3.37 4.90 7.92
CA GLY A 71 -4.82 4.85 8.11
C GLY A 71 -5.36 3.41 8.07
N ALA A 72 -4.94 2.62 7.07
CA ALA A 72 -5.32 1.22 6.94
C ALA A 72 -4.79 0.36 8.11
N GLY A 73 -3.58 0.64 8.59
CA GLY A 73 -3.00 0.00 9.78
C GLY A 73 -3.80 0.31 11.05
N GLN A 74 -4.24 1.56 11.24
CA GLN A 74 -5.08 1.98 12.36
C GLN A 74 -6.48 1.37 12.29
N ALA A 75 -7.07 1.30 11.10
CA ALA A 75 -8.39 0.74 10.85
C ALA A 75 -8.43 -0.81 10.93
N THR A 76 -7.29 -1.46 11.18
CA THR A 76 -7.20 -2.91 11.38
C THR A 76 -7.52 -3.25 12.84
N PHE A 77 -8.51 -4.12 13.07
CA PHE A 77 -8.86 -4.62 14.41
C PHE A 77 -7.82 -5.62 14.88
N MET A 78 -7.46 -5.52 16.17
CA MET A 78 -6.54 -6.45 16.83
C MET A 78 -7.17 -6.97 18.11
N ARG A 79 -6.97 -8.25 18.39
CA ARG A 79 -7.30 -8.87 19.67
C ARG A 79 -6.23 -9.88 20.06
N ARG A 80 -6.11 -10.13 21.34
CA ARG A 80 -5.27 -11.22 21.86
C ARG A 80 -6.14 -12.47 22.06
N SER A 81 -5.64 -13.61 21.62
CA SER A 81 -6.24 -14.92 21.89
C SER A 81 -5.89 -15.36 23.31
N SER A 82 -6.66 -16.33 23.87
CA SER A 82 -6.33 -17.02 25.14
C SER A 82 -4.90 -17.57 25.17
N ASP A 83 -4.41 -18.04 24.02
CA ASP A 83 -3.07 -18.59 23.85
C ASP A 83 -1.96 -17.52 23.72
N GLY A 84 -2.28 -16.25 24.00
CA GLY A 84 -1.34 -15.13 23.94
C GLY A 84 -1.01 -14.64 22.54
N VAL A 85 -1.57 -15.25 21.49
CA VAL A 85 -1.32 -14.87 20.10
C VAL A 85 -2.12 -13.61 19.75
N VAL A 86 -1.46 -12.63 19.13
CA VAL A 86 -2.14 -11.42 18.62
C VAL A 86 -2.77 -11.77 17.27
N LEU A 87 -4.08 -11.63 17.20
CA LEU A 87 -4.87 -11.80 15.97
C LEU A 87 -5.20 -10.43 15.40
N ALA A 88 -5.15 -10.31 14.07
CA ALA A 88 -5.55 -9.13 13.33
C ALA A 88 -6.65 -9.46 12.33
N ARG A 89 -7.56 -8.51 12.13
CA ARG A 89 -8.62 -8.54 11.14
C ARG A 89 -8.74 -7.18 10.48
N ALA A 90 -8.70 -7.13 9.15
CA ALA A 90 -8.97 -5.89 8.44
C ALA A 90 -10.42 -5.46 8.70
N GLY A 91 -10.61 -4.21 9.15
CA GLY A 91 -11.92 -3.59 9.19
C GLY A 91 -12.36 -3.17 7.79
N TRP A 92 -13.65 -2.85 7.62
CA TRP A 92 -14.18 -2.35 6.34
C TRP A 92 -13.44 -1.10 5.86
N LEU A 93 -13.11 -0.18 6.78
CA LEU A 93 -12.35 1.03 6.47
C LEU A 93 -10.93 0.71 5.98
N ALA A 94 -10.25 -0.30 6.56
CA ALA A 94 -8.96 -0.76 6.07
C ALA A 94 -9.07 -1.32 4.65
N GLY A 95 -10.17 -2.02 4.34
CA GLY A 95 -10.48 -2.51 3.00
C GLY A 95 -10.72 -1.37 2.02
N VAL A 96 -11.51 -0.37 2.39
CA VAL A 96 -11.77 0.82 1.56
C VAL A 96 -10.48 1.58 1.26
N LEU A 97 -9.63 1.83 2.26
CA LEU A 97 -8.35 2.51 2.06
C LEU A 97 -7.43 1.73 1.12
N TRP A 98 -7.42 0.40 1.23
CA TRP A 98 -6.65 -0.44 0.31
C TRP A 98 -7.17 -0.36 -1.13
N VAL A 99 -8.50 -0.47 -1.31
CA VAL A 99 -9.14 -0.33 -2.63
C VAL A 99 -8.90 1.06 -3.20
N LEU A 100 -8.93 2.11 -2.37
CA LEU A 100 -8.64 3.47 -2.79
C LEU A 100 -7.19 3.59 -3.29
N GLY A 101 -6.21 3.10 -2.54
CA GLY A 101 -4.80 3.16 -2.94
C GLY A 101 -4.52 2.41 -4.24
N MET A 102 -5.08 1.20 -4.40
CA MET A 102 -4.95 0.42 -5.64
C MET A 102 -5.75 1.05 -6.78
N GLY A 103 -6.98 1.49 -6.52
CA GLY A 103 -7.87 2.09 -7.50
C GLY A 103 -7.33 3.39 -8.07
N LEU A 104 -6.72 4.24 -7.26
CA LEU A 104 -6.08 5.48 -7.74
C LEU A 104 -4.93 5.18 -8.70
N ARG A 105 -4.07 4.22 -8.38
CA ARG A 105 -2.95 3.81 -9.26
C ARG A 105 -3.46 3.20 -10.56
N PHE A 106 -4.40 2.27 -10.46
CA PHE A 106 -4.98 1.63 -11.63
C PHE A 106 -5.77 2.63 -12.48
N GLY A 107 -6.60 3.47 -11.86
CA GLY A 107 -7.35 4.53 -12.54
C GLY A 107 -6.42 5.52 -13.25
N PHE A 108 -5.32 5.90 -12.61
CA PHE A 108 -4.30 6.74 -13.23
C PHE A 108 -3.69 6.05 -14.47
N LEU A 109 -3.31 4.77 -14.37
CA LEU A 109 -2.77 4.01 -15.49
C LEU A 109 -3.76 3.89 -16.66
N VAL A 110 -5.03 3.65 -16.37
CA VAL A 110 -6.08 3.62 -17.41
C VAL A 110 -6.25 4.99 -18.05
N TRP A 111 -6.28 6.05 -17.25
CA TRP A 111 -6.46 7.41 -17.74
C TRP A 111 -5.31 7.87 -18.63
N ILE A 112 -4.06 7.63 -18.26
CA ILE A 112 -2.89 8.04 -19.08
C ILE A 112 -2.81 7.30 -20.41
N ASN A 113 -3.49 6.17 -20.57
CA ASN A 113 -3.58 5.44 -21.86
C ASN A 113 -4.67 6.00 -22.78
N THR A 114 -5.41 7.02 -22.36
CA THR A 114 -6.32 7.77 -23.25
C THR A 114 -5.58 8.94 -23.92
N ALA A 115 -6.03 9.36 -25.11
CA ALA A 115 -5.42 10.49 -25.80
C ALA A 115 -5.46 11.79 -24.98
N SER A 116 -6.57 12.05 -24.29
CA SER A 116 -6.72 13.21 -23.41
C SER A 116 -5.84 13.10 -22.16
N GLY A 117 -5.73 11.92 -21.57
CA GLY A 117 -4.89 11.69 -20.38
C GLY A 117 -3.41 11.89 -20.69
N THR A 118 -2.94 11.33 -21.79
CA THR A 118 -1.55 11.51 -22.25
C THR A 118 -1.23 12.99 -22.49
N ALA A 119 -2.10 13.72 -23.19
CA ALA A 119 -1.90 15.14 -23.49
C ALA A 119 -1.91 15.97 -22.21
N SER A 120 -2.86 15.72 -21.29
CA SER A 120 -2.96 16.44 -20.02
C SER A 120 -1.76 16.18 -19.13
N LEU A 121 -1.29 14.92 -19.06
CA LEU A 121 -0.10 14.57 -18.27
C LEU A 121 1.15 15.23 -18.85
N ALA A 122 1.33 15.26 -20.16
CA ALA A 122 2.45 15.91 -20.82
C ALA A 122 2.47 17.43 -20.52
N HIS A 123 1.31 18.09 -20.63
CA HIS A 123 1.17 19.51 -20.31
C HIS A 123 1.48 19.79 -18.82
N PHE A 124 0.93 18.98 -17.92
CA PHE A 124 1.19 19.11 -16.47
C PHE A 124 2.68 18.91 -16.17
N SER A 125 3.30 17.88 -16.77
CA SER A 125 4.72 17.58 -16.54
C SER A 125 5.61 18.74 -17.04
N ALA A 126 5.32 19.29 -18.21
CA ALA A 126 6.07 20.44 -18.76
C ALA A 126 5.92 21.69 -17.86
N SER A 127 4.71 21.99 -17.41
CA SER A 127 4.46 23.19 -16.57
C SER A 127 5.05 23.08 -15.17
N HIS A 128 5.29 21.87 -14.66
CA HIS A 128 5.84 21.61 -13.33
C HIS A 128 7.28 21.08 -13.35
N SER A 129 7.97 21.14 -14.49
CA SER A 129 9.36 20.66 -14.65
C SER A 129 9.55 19.22 -14.21
N ILE A 130 8.58 18.34 -14.53
CA ILE A 130 8.67 16.89 -14.33
C ILE A 130 9.26 16.29 -15.61
N THR A 131 10.35 15.51 -15.50
CA THR A 131 11.19 15.17 -16.65
C THR A 131 10.66 14.05 -17.54
N GLY A 132 9.59 13.35 -17.17
CA GLY A 132 8.95 12.36 -18.04
C GLY A 132 8.26 11.19 -17.37
N ALA A 133 7.93 10.17 -18.16
CA ALA A 133 7.18 9.01 -17.71
C ALA A 133 7.87 8.21 -16.59
N ALA A 134 9.21 8.19 -16.58
CA ALA A 134 9.98 7.50 -15.55
C ALA A 134 9.71 8.09 -14.17
N ALA A 135 9.68 9.42 -14.03
CA ALA A 135 9.39 10.10 -12.76
C ALA A 135 8.01 9.72 -12.19
N TRP A 136 7.01 9.61 -13.06
CA TRP A 136 5.67 9.17 -12.66
C TRP A 136 5.63 7.70 -12.22
N THR A 137 6.35 6.83 -12.93
CA THR A 137 6.47 5.41 -12.56
C THR A 137 7.13 5.28 -11.19
N ASP A 138 8.23 5.98 -10.95
CA ASP A 138 8.97 5.97 -9.70
C ASP A 138 8.12 6.55 -8.55
N ALA A 139 7.38 7.61 -8.81
CA ALA A 139 6.49 8.23 -7.83
C ALA A 139 5.33 7.30 -7.43
N LEU A 140 4.71 6.61 -8.38
CA LEU A 140 3.65 5.62 -8.09
C LEU A 140 4.20 4.39 -7.36
N LEU A 141 5.41 3.97 -7.70
CA LEU A 141 6.09 2.89 -6.99
C LEU A 141 6.43 3.31 -5.55
N ALA A 142 6.99 4.52 -5.36
CA ALA A 142 7.27 5.08 -4.05
C ALA A 142 6.00 5.19 -3.18
N MET A 143 4.87 5.59 -3.78
CA MET A 143 3.56 5.59 -3.14
C MET A 143 3.18 4.19 -2.64
N ALA A 144 3.35 3.14 -3.47
CA ALA A 144 3.03 1.77 -3.10
C ALA A 144 3.92 1.26 -1.95
N VAL A 145 5.23 1.54 -2.03
CA VAL A 145 6.21 1.21 -0.99
C VAL A 145 5.83 1.84 0.33
N ALA A 146 5.58 3.15 0.32
CA ALA A 146 5.27 3.93 1.51
C ALA A 146 3.93 3.48 2.14
N GLU A 147 2.94 3.11 1.34
CA GLU A 147 1.66 2.55 1.82
C GLU A 147 1.88 1.23 2.57
N VAL A 148 2.63 0.30 1.98
CA VAL A 148 2.94 -0.99 2.62
C VAL A 148 3.79 -0.80 3.87
N ALA A 149 4.80 0.06 3.81
CA ALA A 149 5.68 0.35 4.93
C ALA A 149 4.91 1.00 6.10
N GLY A 150 4.10 2.01 5.82
CA GLY A 150 3.28 2.71 6.81
C GLY A 150 2.30 1.77 7.51
N ARG A 151 1.57 0.95 6.75
CA ARG A 151 0.67 -0.07 7.31
C ARG A 151 1.43 -1.06 8.20
N THR A 152 2.55 -1.58 7.70
CA THR A 152 3.34 -2.59 8.42
C THR A 152 3.93 -2.01 9.71
N ALA A 153 4.44 -0.78 9.68
CA ALA A 153 4.97 -0.11 10.86
C ALA A 153 3.90 0.06 11.96
N VAL A 154 2.70 0.51 11.58
CA VAL A 154 1.57 0.64 12.52
C VAL A 154 1.19 -0.72 13.13
N LEU A 155 1.05 -1.75 12.30
CA LEU A 155 0.69 -3.10 12.77
C LEU A 155 1.77 -3.67 13.70
N ALA A 156 3.06 -3.47 13.37
CA ALA A 156 4.18 -3.89 14.20
C ALA A 156 4.18 -3.18 15.56
N ALA A 157 4.04 -1.85 15.58
CA ALA A 157 3.99 -1.05 16.79
C ALA A 157 2.81 -1.46 17.69
N ARG A 158 1.62 -1.62 17.12
CA ARG A 158 0.42 -2.06 17.85
C ARG A 158 0.55 -3.48 18.39
N ARG A 159 1.19 -4.38 17.63
CA ARG A 159 1.50 -5.75 18.08
C ARG A 159 2.45 -5.73 19.28
N GLN A 160 3.49 -4.91 19.25
CA GLN A 160 4.42 -4.77 20.38
C GLN A 160 3.70 -4.27 21.62
N ARG A 161 2.90 -3.20 21.52
CA ARG A 161 2.10 -2.68 22.63
C ARG A 161 1.16 -3.74 23.22
N ALA A 162 0.46 -4.51 22.37
CA ALA A 162 -0.42 -5.58 22.82
C ALA A 162 0.31 -6.71 23.55
N ARG A 163 1.61 -6.89 23.32
CA ARG A 163 2.44 -7.87 24.05
C ARG A 163 2.89 -7.37 25.42
N HIS A 164 3.23 -6.07 25.53
CA HIS A 164 3.72 -5.47 26.77
C HIS A 164 2.62 -5.17 27.79
N HIS A 165 1.38 -4.98 27.37
CA HIS A 165 0.23 -4.74 28.26
C HIS A 165 -0.46 -6.05 28.71
N ALA A 166 0.24 -7.17 28.74
CA ALA A 166 -0.26 -8.35 29.41
C ALA A 166 -0.24 -8.08 30.93
N PRO A 167 -1.40 -8.11 31.66
CA PRO A 167 -1.33 -8.14 33.11
C PRO A 167 -0.51 -9.37 33.49
N VAL A 168 0.54 -9.14 34.26
CA VAL A 168 1.21 -10.20 35.03
C VAL A 168 0.16 -10.67 35.99
N LEU A 169 -0.58 -11.70 35.65
CA LEU A 169 -1.35 -12.43 36.66
C LEU A 169 -0.30 -13.10 37.51
N ALA A 170 -0.03 -12.46 38.68
CA ALA A 170 0.74 -13.08 39.74
C ALA A 170 0.06 -14.41 40.07
N ALA A 171 0.83 -15.50 39.98
CA ALA A 171 0.45 -16.81 40.45
C ALA A 171 0.34 -16.82 41.98
#